data_f3bc1a2ada7d04362309c38283e3ad77
#
_entry.id   f3bc1a2ada7d04362309c38283e3ad77
#
_cell.length_a   1.000
_cell.length_b   1.000
_cell.length_c   1.000
_cell.angle_alpha   90.00
_cell.angle_beta   90.00
_cell.angle_gamma   90.00
#
_symmetry.space_group_name_H-M   'P 1'
#
loop_
_entity.id
_entity.type
_entity.pdbx_description
1 polymer ?
#
loop_
_entity_poly.entity_id
_entity_poly.type
_entity_poly.pdbx_seq_one_letter_code
_entity_poly.pdbx_strand_id
1 'polypeptide(L)'
;MLDEAAGDAGGPLAGLPPQDRARAARLAATVLRHLERADHVLAPHLRKMPPRAVRNALRLAVVEMAVEGAAPHGAVNAAVEVVRHGHRTEPFVGLANAVLRKVAVDAGAIDRLPPPRLPPWLRQPLFAAWGRAAVEAMEVAHMAAPPLDLTLRPGAAVDIPGAAVLPTGSLRLSSPGQITALPGYAQGAW
;
A
#
# COMPACT_ATOMS: atom_id res chain seq x y z
N MET A 1 3.34 9.19 9.69
CA MET A 1 1.94 9.62 9.38
C MET A 1 0.96 8.48 9.22
N LEU A 2 1.17 7.45 8.36
CA LEU A 2 0.24 6.31 8.31
C LEU A 2 0.36 5.39 9.52
N ASP A 3 1.56 5.19 10.05
CA ASP A 3 1.80 4.41 11.27
C ASP A 3 1.30 5.14 12.52
N GLU A 4 1.45 6.47 12.60
CA GLU A 4 0.83 7.29 13.65
C GLU A 4 -0.70 7.21 13.59
N ALA A 5 -1.30 7.32 12.39
CA ALA A 5 -2.75 7.21 12.24
C ALA A 5 -3.28 5.81 12.60
N ALA A 6 -2.46 4.75 12.45
CA ALA A 6 -2.81 3.40 12.84
C ALA A 6 -2.68 3.15 14.35
N GLY A 7 -1.80 3.91 15.04
CA GLY A 7 -1.56 3.83 16.48
C GLY A 7 -2.33 4.84 17.32
N ASP A 8 -2.86 5.90 16.70
CA ASP A 8 -3.58 6.97 17.39
C ASP A 8 -4.95 6.48 17.90
N ALA A 9 -5.16 6.56 19.21
CA ALA A 9 -6.42 6.18 19.85
C ALA A 9 -7.65 6.98 19.36
N GLY A 10 -7.44 8.15 18.75
CA GLY A 10 -8.47 9.00 18.12
C GLY A 10 -8.50 8.95 16.60
N GLY A 11 -7.63 8.16 15.98
CA GLY A 11 -7.48 8.10 14.52
C GLY A 11 -8.63 7.35 13.81
N PRO A 12 -8.73 7.47 12.48
CA PRO A 12 -9.81 6.88 11.70
C PRO A 12 -9.87 5.34 11.74
N LEU A 13 -8.81 4.69 12.21
CA LEU A 13 -8.72 3.23 12.35
C LEU A 13 -8.85 2.75 13.81
N ALA A 14 -9.02 3.66 14.77
CA ALA A 14 -8.98 3.35 16.21
C ALA A 14 -10.06 2.34 16.66
N GLY A 15 -11.24 2.38 16.02
CA GLY A 15 -12.36 1.48 16.32
C GLY A 15 -12.25 0.07 15.72
N LEU A 16 -11.22 -0.19 14.91
CA LEU A 16 -11.06 -1.48 14.24
C LEU A 16 -10.32 -2.50 15.12
N PRO A 17 -10.67 -3.80 15.03
CA PRO A 17 -9.85 -4.87 15.56
C PRO A 17 -8.40 -4.79 15.06
N PRO A 18 -7.38 -5.23 15.83
CA PRO A 18 -5.98 -5.08 15.45
C PRO A 18 -5.62 -5.64 14.07
N GLN A 19 -6.19 -6.78 13.68
CA GLN A 19 -5.96 -7.39 12.36
C GLN A 19 -6.54 -6.54 11.23
N ASP A 20 -7.76 -6.02 11.40
CA ASP A 20 -8.41 -5.17 10.39
C ASP A 20 -7.71 -3.82 10.26
N ARG A 21 -7.24 -3.26 11.37
CA ARG A 21 -6.42 -2.04 11.41
C ARG A 21 -5.13 -2.22 10.63
N ALA A 22 -4.40 -3.31 10.90
CA ALA A 22 -3.16 -3.62 10.19
C ALA A 22 -3.40 -3.82 8.68
N ARG A 23 -4.48 -4.52 8.31
CA ARG A 23 -4.88 -4.69 6.92
C ARG A 23 -5.22 -3.36 6.26
N ALA A 24 -6.03 -2.53 6.90
CA ALA A 24 -6.43 -1.22 6.37
C ALA A 24 -5.23 -0.30 6.16
N ALA A 25 -4.29 -0.24 7.13
CA ALA A 25 -3.07 0.53 7.03
C ALA A 25 -2.19 0.04 5.86
N ARG A 26 -2.00 -1.29 5.73
CA ARG A 26 -1.23 -1.88 4.63
C ARG A 26 -1.86 -1.55 3.28
N LEU A 27 -3.17 -1.77 3.11
CA LEU A 27 -3.88 -1.47 1.87
C LEU A 27 -3.79 0.01 1.50
N ALA A 28 -3.97 0.91 2.46
CA ALA A 28 -3.82 2.35 2.23
C ALA A 28 -2.41 2.71 1.76
N ALA A 29 -1.37 2.14 2.41
CA ALA A 29 0.01 2.33 2.01
C ALA A 29 0.28 1.80 0.59
N THR A 30 -0.24 0.61 0.25
CA THR A 30 -0.10 0.02 -1.10
C THR A 30 -0.80 0.89 -2.15
N VAL A 31 -2.01 1.40 -1.86
CA VAL A 31 -2.70 2.33 -2.77
C VAL A 31 -1.87 3.59 -3.01
N LEU A 32 -1.25 4.16 -1.99
CA LEU A 32 -0.41 5.35 -2.14
C LEU A 32 0.85 5.09 -2.97
N ARG A 33 1.47 3.91 -2.82
CA ARG A 33 2.62 3.50 -3.65
C ARG A 33 2.26 3.32 -5.12
N HIS A 34 1.06 2.83 -5.41
CA HIS A 34 0.57 2.53 -6.76
C HIS A 34 -0.46 3.53 -7.28
N LEU A 35 -0.57 4.71 -6.67
CA LEU A 35 -1.63 5.69 -6.94
C LEU A 35 -1.72 6.08 -8.42
N GLU A 36 -0.60 6.47 -9.02
CA GLU A 36 -0.52 6.87 -10.41
C GLU A 36 -0.87 5.71 -11.35
N ARG A 37 -0.36 4.50 -11.05
CA ARG A 37 -0.61 3.30 -11.83
C ARG A 37 -2.09 2.88 -11.77
N ALA A 38 -2.70 2.94 -10.61
CA ALA A 38 -4.13 2.69 -10.43
C ALA A 38 -4.99 3.69 -11.23
N ASP A 39 -4.62 4.97 -11.20
CA ASP A 39 -5.31 5.99 -11.99
C ASP A 39 -5.15 5.75 -13.51
N HIS A 40 -4.00 5.30 -13.98
CA HIS A 40 -3.80 4.92 -15.39
C HIS A 40 -4.66 3.74 -15.82
N VAL A 41 -4.82 2.73 -14.98
CA VAL A 41 -5.71 1.59 -15.25
C VAL A 41 -7.17 2.03 -15.29
N LEU A 42 -7.59 2.96 -14.45
CA LEU A 42 -8.97 3.44 -14.37
C LEU A 42 -9.33 4.43 -15.50
N ALA A 43 -8.37 5.24 -15.94
CA ALA A 43 -8.62 6.35 -16.87
C ALA A 43 -9.37 5.98 -18.16
N PRO A 44 -9.06 4.87 -18.85
CA PRO A 44 -9.78 4.48 -20.08
C PRO A 44 -11.27 4.17 -19.86
N HIS A 45 -11.67 3.88 -18.62
CA HIS A 45 -13.01 3.47 -18.24
C HIS A 45 -13.84 4.61 -17.64
N LEU A 46 -13.25 5.79 -17.44
CA LEU A 46 -13.88 6.95 -16.81
C LEU A 46 -14.01 8.10 -17.79
N ARG A 47 -15.24 8.38 -18.24
CA ARG A 47 -15.53 9.55 -19.10
C ARG A 47 -15.37 10.88 -18.37
N LYS A 48 -15.68 10.88 -17.07
CA LYS A 48 -15.60 12.02 -16.16
C LYS A 48 -15.07 11.53 -14.83
N MET A 49 -14.20 12.33 -14.22
CA MET A 49 -13.65 12.02 -12.91
C MET A 49 -14.74 12.00 -11.85
N PRO A 50 -14.95 10.89 -11.14
CA PRO A 50 -15.93 10.82 -10.06
C PRO A 50 -15.42 11.53 -8.80
N PRO A 51 -16.29 11.79 -7.80
CA PRO A 51 -15.89 12.33 -6.51
C PRO A 51 -14.72 11.54 -5.88
N ARG A 52 -13.90 12.25 -5.09
CA ARG A 52 -12.69 11.66 -4.49
C ARG A 52 -12.95 10.37 -3.71
N ALA A 53 -14.04 10.31 -2.94
CA ALA A 53 -14.40 9.11 -2.19
C ALA A 53 -14.64 7.89 -3.11
N VAL A 54 -15.40 8.08 -4.19
CA VAL A 54 -15.64 7.03 -5.20
C VAL A 54 -14.33 6.63 -5.87
N ARG A 55 -13.52 7.61 -6.30
CA ARG A 55 -12.23 7.35 -6.94
C ARG A 55 -11.30 6.55 -6.02
N ASN A 56 -11.26 6.85 -4.73
CA ASN A 56 -10.45 6.11 -3.77
C ASN A 56 -10.94 4.66 -3.59
N ALA A 57 -12.26 4.42 -3.59
CA ALA A 57 -12.80 3.06 -3.59
C ALA A 57 -12.41 2.28 -4.86
N LEU A 58 -12.44 2.93 -6.04
CA LEU A 58 -11.97 2.32 -7.29
C LEU A 58 -10.48 1.99 -7.25
N ARG A 59 -9.62 2.91 -6.77
CA ARG A 59 -8.17 2.71 -6.62
C ARG A 59 -7.87 1.54 -5.69
N LEU A 60 -8.59 1.45 -4.57
CA LEU A 60 -8.45 0.37 -3.60
C LEU A 60 -8.72 -0.98 -4.26
N ALA A 61 -9.84 -1.11 -4.98
CA ALA A 61 -10.18 -2.36 -5.66
C ALA A 61 -9.15 -2.74 -6.75
N VAL A 62 -8.65 -1.77 -7.53
CA VAL A 62 -7.58 -2.03 -8.51
C VAL A 62 -6.35 -2.59 -7.83
N VAL A 63 -5.91 -1.98 -6.72
CA VAL A 63 -4.72 -2.41 -5.99
C VAL A 63 -4.94 -3.77 -5.31
N GLU A 64 -6.10 -4.01 -4.70
CA GLU A 64 -6.42 -5.32 -4.13
C GLU A 64 -6.37 -6.43 -5.18
N MET A 65 -6.94 -6.22 -6.37
CA MET A 65 -6.92 -7.22 -7.44
C MET A 65 -5.53 -7.41 -8.06
N ALA A 66 -4.88 -6.31 -8.41
CA ALA A 66 -3.71 -6.34 -9.28
C ALA A 66 -2.37 -6.40 -8.53
N VAL A 67 -2.32 -5.97 -7.29
CA VAL A 67 -1.08 -5.94 -6.47
C VAL A 67 -1.14 -6.93 -5.32
N GLU A 68 -2.27 -7.01 -4.62
CA GLU A 68 -2.43 -7.91 -3.46
C GLU A 68 -2.96 -9.30 -3.88
N GLY A 69 -3.32 -9.51 -5.15
CA GLY A 69 -3.77 -10.80 -5.68
C GLY A 69 -5.15 -11.24 -5.16
N ALA A 70 -5.98 -10.29 -4.71
CA ALA A 70 -7.33 -10.60 -4.26
C ALA A 70 -8.21 -11.08 -5.41
N ALA A 71 -9.14 -12.01 -5.10
CA ALA A 71 -10.11 -12.47 -6.08
C ALA A 71 -10.93 -11.29 -6.63
N PRO A 72 -11.01 -11.10 -7.96
CA PRO A 72 -11.66 -9.94 -8.56
C PRO A 72 -13.09 -9.72 -8.10
N HIS A 73 -13.88 -10.79 -7.99
CA HIS A 73 -15.26 -10.70 -7.55
C HIS A 73 -15.39 -10.12 -6.13
N GLY A 74 -14.51 -10.54 -5.20
CA GLY A 74 -14.50 -10.05 -3.82
C GLY A 74 -14.13 -8.57 -3.74
N ALA A 75 -13.07 -8.15 -4.43
CA ALA A 75 -12.60 -6.76 -4.45
C ALA A 75 -13.64 -5.83 -5.10
N VAL A 76 -14.26 -6.25 -6.21
CA VAL A 76 -15.33 -5.48 -6.85
C VAL A 76 -16.52 -5.29 -5.91
N ASN A 77 -17.01 -6.37 -5.29
CA ASN A 77 -18.15 -6.29 -4.38
C ASN A 77 -17.85 -5.40 -3.17
N ALA A 78 -16.68 -5.54 -2.55
CA ALA A 78 -16.29 -4.72 -1.40
C ALA A 78 -16.25 -3.23 -1.76
N ALA A 79 -15.65 -2.87 -2.89
CA ALA A 79 -15.61 -1.48 -3.34
C ALA A 79 -17.00 -0.92 -3.68
N VAL A 80 -17.86 -1.71 -4.30
CA VAL A 80 -19.25 -1.33 -4.59
C VAL A 80 -20.03 -1.07 -3.31
N GLU A 81 -19.86 -1.92 -2.27
CA GLU A 81 -20.47 -1.69 -0.95
C GLU A 81 -19.95 -0.41 -0.28
N VAL A 82 -18.64 -0.14 -0.34
CA VAL A 82 -18.07 1.12 0.15
C VAL A 82 -18.72 2.33 -0.54
N VAL A 83 -18.91 2.26 -1.87
CA VAL A 83 -19.56 3.34 -2.63
C VAL A 83 -21.04 3.45 -2.28
N ARG A 84 -21.72 2.33 -2.02
CA ARG A 84 -23.15 2.31 -1.65
C ARG A 84 -23.41 2.98 -0.31
N HIS A 85 -22.58 2.69 0.69
CA HIS A 85 -22.78 3.19 2.06
C HIS A 85 -22.01 4.48 2.37
N GLY A 86 -21.22 4.99 1.44
CA GLY A 86 -20.47 6.21 1.63
C GLY A 86 -21.36 7.47 1.54
N HIS A 87 -20.90 8.54 2.17
CA HIS A 87 -21.62 9.81 2.13
C HIS A 87 -21.68 10.38 0.71
N ARG A 88 -22.90 10.54 0.17
CA ARG A 88 -23.18 11.09 -1.17
C ARG A 88 -22.51 10.32 -2.33
N THR A 89 -22.23 9.03 -2.16
CA THR A 89 -21.58 8.22 -3.18
C THR A 89 -22.52 7.20 -3.82
N GLU A 90 -23.67 6.93 -3.24
CA GLU A 90 -24.66 5.98 -3.73
C GLU A 90 -25.00 6.11 -5.24
N PRO A 91 -25.20 7.31 -5.83
CA PRO A 91 -25.48 7.46 -7.25
C PRO A 91 -24.38 6.90 -8.17
N PHE A 92 -23.18 6.63 -7.64
CA PHE A 92 -22.03 6.12 -8.38
C PHE A 92 -21.87 4.60 -8.29
N VAL A 93 -22.77 3.86 -7.62
CA VAL A 93 -22.72 2.39 -7.47
C VAL A 93 -22.69 1.70 -8.85
N GLY A 94 -23.55 2.11 -9.77
CA GLY A 94 -23.56 1.58 -11.15
C GLY A 94 -22.26 1.84 -11.91
N LEU A 95 -21.70 3.04 -11.77
CA LEU A 95 -20.40 3.41 -12.34
C LEU A 95 -19.29 2.54 -11.76
N ALA A 96 -19.21 2.42 -10.45
CA ALA A 96 -18.17 1.64 -9.78
C ALA A 96 -18.19 0.18 -10.23
N ASN A 97 -19.36 -0.45 -10.23
CA ASN A 97 -19.50 -1.83 -10.69
C ASN A 97 -19.11 -1.99 -12.16
N ALA A 98 -19.56 -1.12 -13.05
CA ALA A 98 -19.26 -1.20 -14.49
C ALA A 98 -17.76 -1.00 -14.77
N VAL A 99 -17.12 -0.04 -14.12
CA VAL A 99 -15.68 0.24 -14.28
C VAL A 99 -14.85 -0.92 -13.75
N LEU A 100 -15.12 -1.37 -12.52
CA LEU A 100 -14.31 -2.42 -11.88
C LEU A 100 -14.46 -3.77 -12.57
N ARG A 101 -15.64 -4.11 -13.13
CA ARG A 101 -15.80 -5.32 -13.93
C ARG A 101 -14.93 -5.29 -15.20
N LYS A 102 -14.78 -4.13 -15.85
CA LYS A 102 -13.89 -3.98 -17.01
C LYS A 102 -12.42 -4.12 -16.61
N VAL A 103 -12.04 -3.50 -15.52
CA VAL A 103 -10.67 -3.65 -14.97
C VAL A 103 -10.37 -5.10 -14.58
N ALA A 104 -11.34 -5.80 -13.99
CA ALA A 104 -11.17 -7.20 -13.58
C ALA A 104 -10.90 -8.17 -14.75
N VAL A 105 -11.31 -7.83 -15.98
CA VAL A 105 -11.00 -8.63 -17.19
C VAL A 105 -9.49 -8.65 -17.47
N ASP A 106 -8.78 -7.57 -17.15
CA ASP A 106 -7.34 -7.45 -17.33
C ASP A 106 -6.69 -6.82 -16.08
N ALA A 107 -6.79 -7.52 -14.96
CA ALA A 107 -6.20 -7.08 -13.71
C ALA A 107 -4.67 -6.90 -13.81
N GLY A 108 -4.00 -7.64 -14.69
CA GLY A 108 -2.57 -7.53 -14.99
C GLY A 108 -2.17 -6.29 -15.79
N ALA A 109 -3.11 -5.43 -16.20
CA ALA A 109 -2.80 -4.19 -16.90
C ALA A 109 -1.82 -3.29 -16.12
N ILE A 110 -1.89 -3.32 -14.80
CA ILE A 110 -1.01 -2.53 -13.93
C ILE A 110 0.47 -2.92 -14.07
N ASP A 111 0.78 -4.20 -14.34
CA ASP A 111 2.15 -4.70 -14.42
C ASP A 111 2.88 -4.24 -15.68
N ARG A 112 2.12 -3.85 -16.71
CA ARG A 112 2.64 -3.28 -17.95
C ARG A 112 2.96 -1.79 -17.87
N LEU A 113 2.57 -1.15 -16.76
CA LEU A 113 2.84 0.27 -16.54
C LEU A 113 4.24 0.48 -15.92
N PRO A 114 4.91 1.59 -16.26
CA PRO A 114 6.18 1.93 -15.64
C PRO A 114 6.03 2.16 -14.13
N PRO A 115 7.15 2.13 -13.37
CA PRO A 115 7.16 2.54 -11.98
C PRO A 115 6.57 3.94 -11.79
N PRO A 116 5.86 4.21 -10.68
CA PRO A 116 5.37 5.54 -10.36
C PRO A 116 6.55 6.51 -10.21
N ARG A 117 6.41 7.69 -10.77
CA ARG A 117 7.47 8.70 -10.70
C ARG A 117 7.37 9.49 -9.40
N LEU A 118 8.53 9.85 -8.86
CA LEU A 118 8.60 10.84 -7.81
C LEU A 118 8.03 12.18 -8.28
N PRO A 119 7.40 12.97 -7.41
CA PRO A 119 6.88 14.28 -7.78
C PRO A 119 8.02 15.19 -8.30
N PRO A 120 7.77 16.06 -9.28
CA PRO A 120 8.82 16.83 -9.95
C PRO A 120 9.73 17.62 -9.01
N TRP A 121 9.16 18.20 -7.95
CA TRP A 121 9.92 18.97 -6.96
C TRP A 121 10.98 18.17 -6.21
N LEU A 122 10.79 16.84 -6.09
CA LEU A 122 11.73 15.91 -5.47
C LEU A 122 12.62 15.24 -6.53
N ARG A 123 12.03 14.85 -7.67
CA ARG A 123 12.71 14.12 -8.74
C ARG A 123 13.85 14.92 -9.36
N GLN A 124 13.61 16.22 -9.63
CA GLN A 124 14.61 17.07 -10.29
C GLN A 124 15.89 17.27 -9.46
N PRO A 125 15.84 17.66 -8.17
CA PRO A 125 17.03 17.72 -7.33
C PRO A 125 17.77 16.39 -7.20
N LEU A 126 17.02 15.28 -7.11
CA LEU A 126 17.65 13.95 -7.05
C LEU A 126 18.35 13.58 -8.35
N PHE A 127 17.82 13.96 -9.52
CA PHE A 127 18.52 13.77 -10.78
C PHE A 127 19.83 14.56 -10.84
N ALA A 128 19.83 15.79 -10.35
CA ALA A 128 21.05 16.60 -10.32
C ALA A 128 22.12 16.01 -9.39
N ALA A 129 21.69 15.43 -8.26
CA ALA A 129 22.61 14.89 -7.25
C ALA A 129 23.10 13.47 -7.57
N TRP A 130 22.23 12.59 -8.09
CA TRP A 130 22.48 11.15 -8.17
C TRP A 130 22.39 10.57 -9.58
N GLY A 131 21.97 11.37 -10.55
CA GLY A 131 21.76 10.93 -11.92
C GLY A 131 20.47 10.15 -12.15
N ARG A 132 20.12 9.96 -13.42
CA ARG A 132 18.87 9.36 -13.87
C ARG A 132 18.70 7.92 -13.37
N ALA A 133 19.72 7.09 -13.58
CA ALA A 133 19.65 5.66 -13.26
C ALA A 133 19.39 5.38 -11.75
N ALA A 134 20.03 6.17 -10.88
CA ALA A 134 19.82 6.06 -9.44
C ALA A 134 18.39 6.43 -9.04
N VAL A 135 17.82 7.49 -9.61
CA VAL A 135 16.46 7.92 -9.32
C VAL A 135 15.42 6.92 -9.84
N GLU A 136 15.63 6.38 -11.04
CA GLU A 136 14.76 5.33 -11.57
C GLU A 136 14.80 4.05 -10.71
N ALA A 137 15.97 3.68 -10.17
CA ALA A 137 16.10 2.59 -9.21
C ALA A 137 15.36 2.88 -7.88
N MET A 138 15.43 4.12 -7.39
CA MET A 138 14.65 4.56 -6.22
C MET A 138 13.13 4.45 -6.47
N GLU A 139 12.66 4.87 -7.64
CA GLU A 139 11.25 4.79 -8.04
C GLU A 139 10.75 3.33 -8.07
N VAL A 140 11.58 2.41 -8.58
CA VAL A 140 11.29 0.96 -8.54
C VAL A 140 11.24 0.45 -7.09
N ALA A 141 12.22 0.83 -6.26
CA ALA A 141 12.28 0.40 -4.86
C ALA A 141 11.05 0.85 -4.04
N HIS A 142 10.52 2.03 -4.36
CA HIS A 142 9.35 2.58 -3.68
C HIS A 142 8.03 1.83 -3.97
N MET A 143 7.98 0.97 -4.98
CA MET A 143 6.79 0.15 -5.23
C MET A 143 6.61 -0.97 -4.19
N ALA A 144 7.71 -1.44 -3.61
CA ALA A 144 7.69 -2.48 -2.59
C ALA A 144 7.45 -1.91 -1.19
N ALA A 145 6.88 -2.73 -0.30
CA ALA A 145 6.86 -2.41 1.12
C ALA A 145 8.30 -2.42 1.66
N PRO A 146 8.68 -1.46 2.54
CA PRO A 146 10.00 -1.49 3.14
C PRO A 146 10.15 -2.72 4.05
N PRO A 147 11.34 -3.33 4.10
CA PRO A 147 11.64 -4.34 5.10
C PRO A 147 11.65 -3.72 6.50
N LEU A 148 11.53 -4.55 7.52
CA LEU A 148 11.75 -4.16 8.92
C LEU A 148 13.19 -4.48 9.28
N ASP A 149 13.94 -3.47 9.68
CA ASP A 149 15.29 -3.63 10.22
C ASP A 149 15.27 -3.42 11.74
N LEU A 150 15.78 -4.41 12.47
CA LEU A 150 15.83 -4.43 13.92
C LEU A 150 17.30 -4.33 14.37
N THR A 151 17.60 -3.34 15.21
CA THR A 151 18.93 -3.22 15.81
C THR A 151 18.89 -3.79 17.22
N LEU A 152 19.68 -4.85 17.45
CA LEU A 152 19.77 -5.50 18.75
C LEU A 152 20.47 -4.58 19.76
N ARG A 153 20.04 -4.63 21.02
CA ARG A 153 20.76 -4.01 22.13
C ARG A 153 22.13 -4.67 22.30
N PRO A 154 23.13 -3.93 22.76
CA PRO A 154 24.43 -4.53 23.09
C PRO A 154 24.27 -5.71 24.05
N GLY A 155 24.83 -6.86 23.69
CA GLY A 155 24.74 -8.10 24.46
C GLY A 155 23.42 -8.89 24.34
N ALA A 156 22.43 -8.39 23.63
CA ALA A 156 21.23 -9.16 23.37
C ALA A 156 21.48 -10.19 22.26
N ALA A 157 21.01 -11.40 22.49
CA ALA A 157 20.98 -12.47 21.50
C ALA A 157 19.51 -12.91 21.30
N VAL A 158 18.98 -12.69 20.13
CA VAL A 158 17.60 -13.05 19.79
C VAL A 158 17.63 -13.77 18.43
N ASP A 159 17.07 -14.95 18.40
CA ASP A 159 16.80 -15.64 17.13
C ASP A 159 15.41 -15.26 16.63
N ILE A 160 15.36 -14.63 15.46
CA ILE A 160 14.11 -14.25 14.81
C ILE A 160 14.00 -15.03 13.52
N PRO A 161 13.07 -15.99 13.43
CA PRO A 161 12.92 -16.84 12.23
C PRO A 161 12.74 -16.00 10.95
N GLY A 162 13.50 -16.31 9.92
CA GLY A 162 13.43 -15.62 8.62
C GLY A 162 14.14 -14.27 8.55
N ALA A 163 14.81 -13.85 9.62
CA ALA A 163 15.63 -12.65 9.59
C ALA A 163 16.98 -12.88 8.90
N ALA A 164 17.38 -11.93 8.06
CA ALA A 164 18.73 -11.86 7.48
C ALA A 164 19.61 -10.91 8.29
N VAL A 165 20.84 -11.33 8.60
CA VAL A 165 21.80 -10.45 9.27
C VAL A 165 22.41 -9.49 8.25
N LEU A 166 22.33 -8.21 8.53
CA LEU A 166 22.94 -7.17 7.71
C LEU A 166 24.41 -6.94 8.09
N PRO A 167 25.22 -6.36 7.20
CA PRO A 167 26.61 -5.99 7.51
C PRO A 167 26.76 -5.07 8.74
N THR A 168 25.72 -4.34 9.11
CA THR A 168 25.65 -3.48 10.29
C THR A 168 25.41 -4.26 11.59
N GLY A 169 25.13 -5.58 11.52
CA GLY A 169 24.71 -6.40 12.65
C GLY A 169 23.19 -6.32 12.94
N SER A 170 22.45 -5.49 12.22
CA SER A 170 20.97 -5.44 12.35
C SER A 170 20.33 -6.65 11.65
N LEU A 171 19.14 -7.02 12.12
CA LEU A 171 18.33 -8.10 11.56
C LEU A 171 17.28 -7.52 10.62
N ARG A 172 17.19 -8.03 9.38
CA ARG A 172 16.20 -7.60 8.37
C ARG A 172 15.13 -8.66 8.15
N LEU A 173 13.87 -8.24 8.23
CA LEU A 173 12.69 -9.05 7.92
C LEU A 173 11.95 -8.43 6.72
N SER A 174 11.79 -9.19 5.65
CA SER A 174 11.03 -8.75 4.46
C SER A 174 9.51 -8.77 4.69
N SER A 175 9.04 -9.63 5.60
CA SER A 175 7.62 -9.77 5.94
C SER A 175 7.48 -10.02 7.44
N PRO A 176 7.59 -8.97 8.27
CA PRO A 176 7.71 -9.11 9.72
C PRO A 176 6.45 -9.63 10.42
N GLY A 177 5.28 -9.61 9.77
CA GLY A 177 4.03 -9.91 10.43
C GLY A 177 3.68 -8.90 11.53
N GLN A 178 3.19 -9.39 12.66
CA GLN A 178 2.89 -8.55 13.81
C GLN A 178 4.16 -8.30 14.64
N ILE A 179 4.65 -7.06 14.64
CA ILE A 179 5.91 -6.68 15.29
C ILE A 179 5.92 -7.02 16.79
N THR A 180 4.80 -6.80 17.47
CA THR A 180 4.66 -7.08 18.92
C THR A 180 4.69 -8.58 19.26
N ALA A 181 4.55 -9.45 18.27
CA ALA A 181 4.66 -10.90 18.45
C ALA A 181 6.07 -11.45 18.14
N LEU A 182 6.98 -10.60 17.64
CA LEU A 182 8.34 -11.03 17.35
C LEU A 182 9.12 -11.34 18.62
N PRO A 183 9.98 -12.38 18.62
CA PRO A 183 10.87 -12.68 19.73
C PRO A 183 11.68 -11.44 20.13
N GLY A 184 11.81 -11.21 21.43
CA GLY A 184 12.56 -10.08 21.97
C GLY A 184 11.80 -8.77 22.11
N TYR A 185 10.60 -8.63 21.52
CA TYR A 185 9.80 -7.40 21.63
C TYR A 185 9.48 -7.05 23.10
N ALA A 186 8.83 -7.98 23.82
CA ALA A 186 8.40 -7.75 25.21
C ALA A 186 9.57 -7.50 26.17
N GLN A 187 10.74 -8.03 25.85
CA GLN A 187 11.98 -7.84 26.62
C GLN A 187 12.75 -6.59 26.21
N GLY A 188 12.32 -5.93 25.14
CA GLY A 188 13.03 -4.79 24.56
C GLY A 188 14.44 -5.16 24.15
N ALA A 189 14.64 -6.31 23.51
CA ALA A 189 15.95 -6.78 23.07
C ALA A 189 16.45 -6.04 21.80
N TRP A 190 15.58 -5.37 21.12
CA TRP A 190 15.80 -4.54 19.94
C TRP A 190 14.87 -3.34 19.94
#